data_a9f3997d3f6598e3d09d2efdd83ed1b4
#
_entry.id   a9f3997d3f6598e3d09d2efdd83ed1b4
#
_cell.length_a   1.000
_cell.length_b   1.000
_cell.length_c   1.000
_cell.angle_alpha   90.00
_cell.angle_beta   90.00
_cell.angle_gamma   90.00
#
_symmetry.space_group_name_H-M   'P 1'
#
loop_
_entity.id
_entity.type
_entity.pdbx_description
1 polymer ?
#
loop_
_entity_poly.entity_id
_entity_poly.type
_entity_poly.pdbx_seq_one_letter_code
_entity_poly.pdbx_strand_id
1 'polypeptide(L)'
;MQYEGEAAVSLVDRIAELAAVENNCSGFLAIPGETDLFTRYPQLANEWDYDKNALDIHATPTFSKRKAWWKCANGHSWSAVIHSRSKLNGNGCPYCAGKKAIPGETDLLTVAPHLAEEWDYGQNIVNITDITLKSNVKAWWVCKCGHKWKAPVCNRAIGSGCPRCAGKVIYSTKHVKG
;
A
#
# COMPACT_ATOMS: atom_id res chain seq x y z
N MET A 1 48.66 28.61 -32.21
CA MET A 1 47.25 28.22 -32.04
C MET A 1 47.22 27.06 -31.09
N GLN A 2 46.90 27.34 -29.83
CA GLN A 2 46.71 26.31 -28.80
C GLN A 2 45.21 25.94 -28.81
N TYR A 3 44.90 24.71 -29.10
CA TYR A 3 43.57 24.15 -28.87
C TYR A 3 43.53 23.72 -27.40
N GLU A 4 42.83 24.49 -26.60
CA GLU A 4 42.45 24.06 -25.25
C GLU A 4 41.44 22.92 -25.41
N GLY A 5 41.82 21.72 -24.91
CA GLY A 5 40.96 20.56 -24.88
C GLY A 5 39.83 20.79 -23.86
N GLU A 6 38.61 20.92 -24.33
CA GLU A 6 37.44 20.80 -23.47
C GLU A 6 37.49 19.42 -22.78
N ALA A 7 37.62 19.44 -21.47
CA ALA A 7 37.54 18.23 -20.66
C ALA A 7 36.18 17.57 -20.93
N ALA A 8 36.20 16.36 -21.48
CA ALA A 8 34.99 15.58 -21.67
C ALA A 8 34.35 15.33 -20.32
N VAL A 9 33.27 16.08 -20.05
CA VAL A 9 32.41 15.85 -18.87
C VAL A 9 31.95 14.40 -18.98
N SER A 10 32.25 13.63 -17.91
CA SER A 10 31.96 12.20 -17.90
C SER A 10 30.43 11.97 -18.04
N LEU A 11 30.06 10.84 -18.67
CA LEU A 11 28.65 10.48 -18.79
C LEU A 11 27.94 10.45 -17.44
N VAL A 12 28.68 10.14 -16.39
CA VAL A 12 28.24 10.12 -14.98
C VAL A 12 27.90 11.52 -14.49
N ASP A 13 28.72 12.53 -14.84
CA ASP A 13 28.48 13.94 -14.45
C ASP A 13 27.25 14.50 -15.16
N ARG A 14 27.02 14.14 -16.43
CA ARG A 14 25.81 14.54 -17.17
C ARG A 14 24.53 13.88 -16.63
N ILE A 15 24.62 12.61 -16.20
CA ILE A 15 23.49 11.90 -15.54
C ILE A 15 23.20 12.54 -14.19
N ALA A 16 24.21 12.93 -13.43
CA ALA A 16 24.06 13.63 -12.17
C ALA A 16 23.42 15.03 -12.34
N GLU A 17 23.79 15.77 -13.37
CA GLU A 17 23.18 17.08 -13.70
C GLU A 17 21.70 16.93 -14.12
N LEU A 18 21.36 15.94 -14.96
CA LEU A 18 19.99 15.71 -15.37
C LEU A 18 19.11 15.24 -14.21
N ALA A 19 19.64 14.42 -13.31
CA ALA A 19 18.94 13.99 -12.08
C ALA A 19 18.74 15.14 -11.09
N ALA A 20 19.62 16.14 -11.07
CA ALA A 20 19.54 17.32 -10.21
C ALA A 20 18.42 18.27 -10.64
N VAL A 21 18.09 18.36 -11.93
CA VAL A 21 17.07 19.27 -12.47
C VAL A 21 15.65 18.76 -12.15
N GLU A 22 15.45 17.45 -12.03
CA GLU A 22 14.12 16.87 -11.74
C GLU A 22 13.83 16.67 -10.23
N ASN A 23 14.83 16.85 -9.36
CA ASN A 23 14.73 16.60 -7.93
C ASN A 23 14.60 17.86 -7.09
N ASN A 24 13.47 18.55 -7.20
CA ASN A 24 13.12 19.61 -6.23
C ASN A 24 12.62 18.98 -4.90
N CYS A 25 13.47 18.18 -4.25
CA CYS A 25 13.29 17.66 -2.89
C CYS A 25 14.63 17.66 -2.19
N SER A 26 14.84 18.65 -1.29
CA SER A 26 15.81 18.71 -0.19
C SER A 26 16.99 17.71 -0.22
N GLY A 27 18.08 18.01 -0.89
CA GLY A 27 19.41 18.00 -0.32
C GLY A 27 20.20 16.71 -0.20
N PHE A 28 19.72 15.54 -0.65
CA PHE A 28 20.54 14.32 -0.67
C PHE A 28 20.40 13.60 -2.00
N LEU A 29 21.35 13.85 -2.89
CA LEU A 29 21.56 12.99 -4.07
C LEU A 29 22.15 11.66 -3.59
N ALA A 30 21.70 10.55 -4.17
CA ALA A 30 22.34 9.26 -3.96
C ALA A 30 23.70 9.29 -4.65
N ILE A 31 24.73 8.81 -3.96
CA ILE A 31 26.04 8.53 -4.55
C ILE A 31 26.02 7.07 -4.97
N PRO A 32 26.04 6.77 -6.28
CA PRO A 32 26.04 5.39 -6.77
C PRO A 32 27.21 4.59 -6.18
N GLY A 33 26.94 3.38 -5.67
CA GLY A 33 27.93 2.54 -5.01
C GLY A 33 28.17 2.86 -3.53
N GLU A 34 27.57 3.93 -2.98
CA GLU A 34 27.78 4.32 -1.58
C GLU A 34 26.48 4.52 -0.81
N THR A 35 25.61 5.43 -1.29
CA THR A 35 24.41 5.86 -0.54
C THR A 35 23.11 5.58 -1.28
N ASP A 36 23.20 5.00 -2.47
CA ASP A 36 22.04 4.61 -3.27
C ASP A 36 21.28 3.43 -2.66
N LEU A 37 20.04 3.27 -3.12
CA LEU A 37 19.13 2.25 -2.61
C LEU A 37 19.64 0.82 -2.90
N PHE A 38 20.22 0.59 -4.10
CA PHE A 38 20.75 -0.71 -4.49
C PHE A 38 21.88 -1.16 -3.58
N THR A 39 22.84 -0.26 -3.33
CA THR A 39 24.03 -0.56 -2.51
C THR A 39 23.69 -0.75 -1.04
N ARG A 40 22.81 0.08 -0.49
CA ARG A 40 22.46 0.04 0.94
C ARG A 40 21.43 -1.05 1.28
N TYR A 41 20.59 -1.42 0.34
CA TYR A 41 19.49 -2.38 0.53
C TYR A 41 19.38 -3.32 -0.67
N PRO A 42 20.38 -4.17 -0.92
CA PRO A 42 20.41 -5.06 -2.10
C PRO A 42 19.21 -6.01 -2.15
N GLN A 43 18.63 -6.37 -1.00
CA GLN A 43 17.40 -7.16 -0.94
C GLN A 43 16.20 -6.44 -1.56
N LEU A 44 16.17 -5.10 -1.53
CA LEU A 44 15.09 -4.32 -2.16
C LEU A 44 15.23 -4.25 -3.68
N ALA A 45 16.44 -4.46 -4.22
CA ALA A 45 16.65 -4.55 -5.66
C ALA A 45 15.91 -5.74 -6.28
N ASN A 46 15.79 -6.86 -5.55
CA ASN A 46 15.03 -8.03 -5.98
C ASN A 46 13.52 -7.78 -6.01
N GLU A 47 13.05 -6.77 -5.28
CA GLU A 47 11.64 -6.38 -5.24
C GLU A 47 11.38 -5.09 -6.06
N TRP A 48 12.39 -4.51 -6.69
CA TRP A 48 12.22 -3.33 -7.53
C TRP A 48 11.53 -3.71 -8.85
N ASP A 49 10.39 -3.09 -9.13
CA ASP A 49 9.67 -3.34 -10.38
C ASP A 49 10.30 -2.51 -11.50
N TYR A 50 11.28 -3.11 -12.19
CA TYR A 50 12.04 -2.44 -13.26
C TYR A 50 11.18 -2.05 -14.47
N ASP A 51 10.06 -2.74 -14.68
CA ASP A 51 9.15 -2.46 -15.81
C ASP A 51 8.29 -1.20 -15.56
N LYS A 52 7.99 -0.91 -14.27
CA LYS A 52 7.08 0.18 -13.89
C LYS A 52 7.79 1.41 -13.34
N ASN A 53 9.03 1.28 -12.91
CA ASN A 53 9.80 2.41 -12.40
C ASN A 53 10.57 3.10 -13.52
N ALA A 54 10.31 4.40 -13.71
CA ALA A 54 11.18 5.26 -14.50
C ALA A 54 12.41 5.75 -13.71
N LEU A 55 12.46 5.48 -12.40
CA LEU A 55 13.55 5.86 -11.51
C LEU A 55 14.67 4.81 -11.60
N ASP A 56 15.91 5.27 -11.69
CA ASP A 56 17.07 4.40 -11.52
C ASP A 56 17.29 4.12 -10.02
N ILE A 57 17.34 2.85 -9.66
CA ILE A 57 17.59 2.41 -8.29
C ILE A 57 18.97 2.82 -7.78
N HIS A 58 19.98 2.93 -8.68
CA HIS A 58 21.33 3.37 -8.36
C HIS A 58 21.45 4.89 -8.20
N ALA A 59 20.50 5.66 -8.73
CA ALA A 59 20.39 7.10 -8.51
C ALA A 59 19.37 7.46 -7.44
N THR A 60 18.77 6.48 -6.76
CA THR A 60 17.68 6.69 -5.80
C THR A 60 18.20 6.67 -4.36
N PRO A 61 18.03 7.76 -3.59
CA PRO A 61 18.44 7.79 -2.18
C PRO A 61 17.49 6.97 -1.29
N THR A 62 18.07 6.34 -0.27
CA THR A 62 17.35 5.43 0.66
C THR A 62 16.25 6.10 1.46
N PHE A 63 16.37 7.40 1.74
CA PHE A 63 15.39 8.18 2.52
C PHE A 63 14.40 8.97 1.66
N SER A 64 14.30 8.62 0.37
CA SER A 64 13.40 9.29 -0.56
C SER A 64 11.93 9.14 -0.14
N LYS A 65 11.20 10.26 -0.13
CA LYS A 65 9.73 10.28 0.06
C LYS A 65 8.96 9.98 -1.23
N ARG A 66 9.66 9.79 -2.35
CA ARG A 66 9.05 9.40 -3.63
C ARG A 66 8.44 8.00 -3.53
N LYS A 67 7.39 7.76 -4.29
CA LYS A 67 6.81 6.42 -4.46
C LYS A 67 7.54 5.69 -5.58
N ALA A 68 7.76 4.40 -5.37
CA ALA A 68 8.24 3.47 -6.38
C ALA A 68 7.31 2.27 -6.45
N TRP A 69 7.39 1.53 -7.54
CA TRP A 69 6.73 0.25 -7.74
C TRP A 69 7.62 -0.88 -7.26
N TRP A 70 7.00 -1.83 -6.60
CA TRP A 70 7.65 -2.99 -5.99
C TRP A 70 6.96 -4.25 -6.47
N LYS A 71 7.70 -5.34 -6.66
CA LYS A 71 7.20 -6.64 -7.08
C LYS A 71 7.79 -7.72 -6.18
N CYS A 72 6.96 -8.46 -5.45
CA CYS A 72 7.44 -9.54 -4.58
C CYS A 72 7.66 -10.84 -5.38
N ALA A 73 8.29 -11.83 -4.73
CA ALA A 73 8.53 -13.15 -5.32
C ALA A 73 7.25 -13.88 -5.78
N ASN A 74 6.09 -13.58 -5.17
CA ASN A 74 4.80 -14.12 -5.59
C ASN A 74 4.15 -13.34 -6.74
N GLY A 75 4.86 -12.40 -7.37
CA GLY A 75 4.38 -11.63 -8.52
C GLY A 75 3.47 -10.45 -8.19
N HIS A 76 3.13 -10.19 -6.92
CA HIS A 76 2.31 -9.04 -6.55
C HIS A 76 3.08 -7.74 -6.78
N SER A 77 2.45 -6.80 -7.48
CA SER A 77 3.02 -5.47 -7.76
C SER A 77 2.23 -4.40 -7.00
N TRP A 78 2.95 -3.49 -6.31
CA TRP A 78 2.34 -2.39 -5.55
C TRP A 78 3.22 -1.15 -5.52
N SER A 79 2.61 0.01 -5.29
CA SER A 79 3.34 1.26 -5.10
C SER A 79 3.50 1.56 -3.60
N ALA A 80 4.71 1.92 -3.19
CA ALA A 80 5.02 2.33 -1.82
C ALA A 80 6.14 3.37 -1.79
N VAL A 81 6.16 4.21 -0.74
CA VAL A 81 7.22 5.19 -0.51
C VAL A 81 8.55 4.47 -0.24
N ILE A 82 9.61 4.89 -0.90
CA ILE A 82 10.94 4.27 -0.82
C ILE A 82 11.43 4.23 0.63
N HIS A 83 11.37 5.35 1.36
CA HIS A 83 11.74 5.39 2.77
C HIS A 83 10.97 4.38 3.65
N SER A 84 9.72 4.10 3.34
CA SER A 84 8.93 3.11 4.08
C SER A 84 9.41 1.67 3.86
N ARG A 85 10.16 1.44 2.78
CA ARG A 85 10.76 0.14 2.44
C ARG A 85 12.17 0.01 3.01
N SER A 86 12.95 1.09 2.98
CA SER A 86 14.35 1.12 3.39
C SER A 86 14.59 1.31 4.90
N LYS A 87 13.58 1.65 5.69
CA LYS A 87 13.71 1.71 7.15
C LYS A 87 13.85 0.33 7.78
N LEU A 88 14.40 0.29 9.00
CA LEU A 88 14.46 -0.94 9.80
C LEU A 88 13.06 -1.56 9.92
N ASN A 89 12.91 -2.86 9.63
CA ASN A 89 11.63 -3.56 9.53
C ASN A 89 10.65 -2.94 8.51
N GLY A 90 11.17 -2.50 7.37
CA GLY A 90 10.39 -1.89 6.30
C GLY A 90 9.18 -2.73 5.88
N ASN A 91 8.11 -2.05 5.46
CA ASN A 91 6.87 -2.73 5.08
C ASN A 91 7.08 -3.62 3.84
N GLY A 92 6.77 -4.90 3.96
CA GLY A 92 6.77 -5.85 2.84
C GLY A 92 5.54 -5.72 1.93
N CYS A 93 5.34 -6.74 1.09
CA CYS A 93 4.18 -6.83 0.21
C CYS A 93 2.87 -6.80 1.00
N PRO A 94 1.95 -5.84 0.73
CA PRO A 94 0.68 -5.74 1.45
C PRO A 94 -0.28 -6.89 1.14
N TYR A 95 -0.14 -7.52 -0.02
CA TYR A 95 -0.95 -8.67 -0.41
C TYR A 95 -0.50 -9.93 0.34
N CYS A 96 0.79 -10.24 0.35
CA CYS A 96 1.33 -11.36 1.14
C CYS A 96 1.07 -11.18 2.65
N ALA A 97 1.06 -9.95 3.13
CA ALA A 97 0.72 -9.64 4.52
C ALA A 97 -0.80 -9.67 4.82
N GLY A 98 -1.66 -9.93 3.83
CA GLY A 98 -3.11 -9.94 3.97
C GLY A 98 -3.73 -8.58 4.30
N LYS A 99 -3.00 -7.48 4.05
CA LYS A 99 -3.48 -6.10 4.26
C LYS A 99 -4.30 -5.58 3.08
N LYS A 100 -4.04 -6.10 1.88
CA LYS A 100 -4.82 -5.85 0.67
C LYS A 100 -5.39 -7.14 0.13
N ALA A 101 -6.61 -7.07 -0.37
CA ALA A 101 -7.27 -8.20 -1.02
C ALA A 101 -6.75 -8.38 -2.45
N ILE A 102 -6.75 -9.62 -2.89
CA ILE A 102 -6.58 -10.01 -4.29
C ILE A 102 -7.96 -10.47 -4.76
N PRO A 103 -8.61 -9.70 -5.66
CA PRO A 103 -9.94 -10.07 -6.18
C PRO A 103 -9.94 -11.47 -6.79
N GLY A 104 -10.92 -12.30 -6.39
CA GLY A 104 -11.03 -13.69 -6.83
C GLY A 104 -10.16 -14.68 -6.05
N GLU A 105 -9.32 -14.24 -5.11
CA GLU A 105 -8.45 -15.12 -4.31
C GLU A 105 -8.61 -14.90 -2.81
N THR A 106 -8.32 -13.68 -2.31
CA THR A 106 -8.27 -13.38 -0.88
C THR A 106 -9.26 -12.32 -0.43
N ASP A 107 -10.11 -11.86 -1.35
CA ASP A 107 -11.17 -10.91 -1.05
C ASP A 107 -12.33 -11.55 -0.26
N LEU A 108 -13.10 -10.69 0.41
CA LEU A 108 -14.19 -11.11 1.29
C LEU A 108 -15.28 -11.89 0.56
N LEU A 109 -15.60 -11.50 -0.69
CA LEU A 109 -16.60 -12.16 -1.49
C LEU A 109 -16.20 -13.61 -1.80
N THR A 110 -14.93 -13.82 -2.14
CA THR A 110 -14.40 -15.15 -2.51
C THR A 110 -14.21 -16.05 -1.31
N VAL A 111 -13.62 -15.55 -0.21
CA VAL A 111 -13.25 -16.41 0.94
C VAL A 111 -14.36 -16.55 1.98
N ALA A 112 -15.39 -15.70 1.94
CA ALA A 112 -16.51 -15.75 2.87
C ALA A 112 -17.83 -15.35 2.19
N PRO A 113 -18.32 -16.11 1.22
CA PRO A 113 -19.51 -15.78 0.44
C PRO A 113 -20.76 -15.62 1.34
N HIS A 114 -20.83 -16.35 2.46
CA HIS A 114 -21.92 -16.19 3.44
C HIS A 114 -21.97 -14.80 4.09
N LEU A 115 -20.85 -14.11 4.21
CA LEU A 115 -20.80 -12.71 4.68
C LEU A 115 -21.17 -11.74 3.55
N ALA A 116 -20.95 -12.10 2.31
CA ALA A 116 -21.36 -11.30 1.18
C ALA A 116 -22.88 -11.21 1.04
N GLU A 117 -23.62 -12.25 1.47
CA GLU A 117 -25.11 -12.23 1.53
C GLU A 117 -25.65 -11.19 2.52
N GLU A 118 -24.88 -10.89 3.58
CA GLU A 118 -25.23 -9.88 4.58
C GLU A 118 -24.62 -8.51 4.30
N TRP A 119 -23.85 -8.35 3.23
CA TRP A 119 -23.22 -7.09 2.86
C TRP A 119 -24.24 -6.10 2.33
N ASP A 120 -24.35 -4.90 2.94
CA ASP A 120 -25.26 -3.87 2.45
C ASP A 120 -24.62 -3.13 1.28
N TYR A 121 -24.87 -3.60 0.08
CA TYR A 121 -24.34 -3.01 -1.17
C TYR A 121 -24.83 -1.58 -1.42
N GLY A 122 -25.92 -1.15 -0.80
CA GLY A 122 -26.46 0.21 -0.95
C GLY A 122 -25.80 1.24 -0.05
N GLN A 123 -25.21 0.82 1.08
CA GLN A 123 -24.60 1.73 2.05
C GLN A 123 -23.06 1.65 2.10
N ASN A 124 -22.48 0.58 1.61
CA ASN A 124 -21.04 0.44 1.56
C ASN A 124 -20.48 1.10 0.29
N ILE A 125 -19.57 2.06 0.46
CA ILE A 125 -18.85 2.72 -0.64
C ILE A 125 -17.68 1.85 -1.11
N VAL A 126 -17.10 1.08 -0.16
CA VAL A 126 -15.95 0.20 -0.44
C VAL A 126 -16.45 -1.05 -1.11
N ASN A 127 -15.75 -1.48 -2.16
CA ASN A 127 -16.06 -2.73 -2.84
C ASN A 127 -15.67 -3.93 -1.95
N ILE A 128 -16.56 -4.91 -1.86
CA ILE A 128 -16.33 -6.14 -1.09
C ILE A 128 -15.11 -6.93 -1.59
N THR A 129 -14.76 -6.80 -2.87
CA THR A 129 -13.58 -7.43 -3.48
C THR A 129 -12.25 -6.76 -3.12
N ASP A 130 -12.30 -5.55 -2.54
CA ASP A 130 -11.10 -4.84 -2.08
C ASP A 130 -10.79 -5.10 -0.60
N ILE A 131 -11.62 -5.92 0.08
CA ILE A 131 -11.57 -6.14 1.52
C ILE A 131 -11.14 -7.57 1.84
N THR A 132 -10.20 -7.71 2.79
CA THR A 132 -9.82 -9.02 3.36
C THR A 132 -10.61 -9.33 4.63
N LEU A 133 -10.70 -10.62 5.01
CA LEU A 133 -11.32 -11.06 6.27
C LEU A 133 -10.74 -10.39 7.53
N LYS A 134 -9.47 -10.01 7.50
CA LYS A 134 -8.76 -9.39 8.64
C LYS A 134 -8.94 -7.87 8.69
N SER A 135 -9.75 -7.30 7.81
CA SER A 135 -9.93 -5.86 7.70
C SER A 135 -10.67 -5.28 8.91
N ASN A 136 -10.13 -4.19 9.48
CA ASN A 136 -10.80 -3.39 10.51
C ASN A 136 -11.79 -2.37 9.94
N VAL A 137 -12.01 -2.36 8.63
CA VAL A 137 -13.00 -1.48 7.99
C VAL A 137 -14.37 -1.77 8.58
N LYS A 138 -15.03 -0.71 9.05
CA LYS A 138 -16.43 -0.78 9.52
C LYS A 138 -17.35 -0.73 8.32
N ALA A 139 -17.99 -1.85 8.02
CA ALA A 139 -18.95 -1.97 6.94
C ALA A 139 -20.38 -2.04 7.46
N TRP A 140 -21.34 -1.75 6.61
CA TRP A 140 -22.76 -1.94 6.84
C TRP A 140 -23.17 -3.36 6.48
N TRP A 141 -23.98 -3.95 7.34
CA TRP A 141 -24.49 -5.30 7.23
C TRP A 141 -26.00 -5.29 7.31
N VAL A 142 -26.64 -6.24 6.64
CA VAL A 142 -28.09 -6.48 6.71
C VAL A 142 -28.35 -7.95 6.98
N CYS A 143 -29.06 -8.29 8.06
CA CYS A 143 -29.42 -9.67 8.34
C CYS A 143 -30.72 -10.08 7.62
N LYS A 144 -31.01 -11.37 7.61
CA LYS A 144 -32.24 -11.95 7.01
C LYS A 144 -33.54 -11.33 7.56
N CYS A 145 -33.51 -10.78 8.79
CA CYS A 145 -34.64 -10.05 9.38
C CYS A 145 -34.72 -8.57 8.97
N GLY A 146 -33.86 -8.11 8.05
CA GLY A 146 -33.84 -6.72 7.59
C GLY A 146 -33.16 -5.72 8.54
N HIS A 147 -32.60 -6.14 9.68
CA HIS A 147 -31.88 -5.22 10.55
C HIS A 147 -30.56 -4.80 9.92
N LYS A 148 -30.30 -3.50 9.93
CA LYS A 148 -29.06 -2.91 9.44
C LYS A 148 -28.18 -2.46 10.60
N TRP A 149 -26.88 -2.76 10.54
CA TRP A 149 -25.93 -2.31 11.57
C TRP A 149 -24.53 -2.15 10.95
N LYS A 150 -23.64 -1.46 11.67
CA LYS A 150 -22.27 -1.23 11.27
C LYS A 150 -21.32 -2.01 12.17
N ALA A 151 -20.45 -2.82 11.58
CA ALA A 151 -19.46 -3.59 12.33
C ALA A 151 -18.16 -3.78 11.52
N PRO A 152 -16.99 -3.92 12.18
CA PRO A 152 -15.74 -4.27 11.53
C PRO A 152 -15.86 -5.63 10.82
N VAL A 153 -15.25 -5.74 9.65
CA VAL A 153 -15.25 -6.99 8.86
C VAL A 153 -14.60 -8.14 9.65
N CYS A 154 -13.48 -7.88 10.32
CA CYS A 154 -12.80 -8.89 11.14
C CYS A 154 -13.71 -9.46 12.25
N ASN A 155 -14.57 -8.64 12.86
CA ASN A 155 -15.51 -9.11 13.88
C ASN A 155 -16.60 -10.01 13.27
N ARG A 156 -17.05 -9.71 12.06
CA ARG A 156 -17.98 -10.56 11.32
C ARG A 156 -17.33 -11.89 10.95
N ALA A 157 -16.08 -11.85 10.53
CA ALA A 157 -15.30 -13.04 10.17
C ALA A 157 -15.14 -14.05 11.34
N ILE A 158 -15.10 -13.56 12.59
CA ILE A 158 -15.04 -14.43 13.79
C ILE A 158 -16.41 -14.77 14.36
N GLY A 159 -17.49 -14.54 13.60
CA GLY A 159 -18.85 -14.99 13.94
C GLY A 159 -19.73 -13.99 14.69
N SER A 160 -19.33 -12.71 14.85
CA SER A 160 -20.20 -11.70 15.42
C SER A 160 -21.43 -11.44 14.54
N GLY A 161 -22.62 -11.82 14.98
CA GLY A 161 -23.90 -11.67 14.24
C GLY A 161 -24.57 -10.31 14.41
N CYS A 162 -25.82 -10.24 13.94
CA CYS A 162 -26.69 -9.09 14.14
C CYS A 162 -26.96 -8.86 15.63
N PRO A 163 -26.66 -7.67 16.19
CA PRO A 163 -26.84 -7.41 17.61
C PRO A 163 -28.30 -7.44 18.03
N ARG A 164 -29.24 -7.10 17.14
CA ARG A 164 -30.67 -7.19 17.42
C ARG A 164 -31.18 -8.63 17.50
N CYS A 165 -30.76 -9.47 16.53
CA CYS A 165 -31.12 -10.89 16.52
C CYS A 165 -30.47 -11.63 17.71
N ALA A 166 -29.30 -11.18 18.18
CA ALA A 166 -28.62 -11.73 19.36
C ALA A 166 -29.16 -11.22 20.69
N GLY A 167 -30.28 -10.47 20.72
CA GLY A 167 -30.88 -9.91 21.94
C GLY A 167 -30.04 -8.79 22.59
N LYS A 168 -29.00 -8.29 21.92
CA LYS A 168 -28.20 -7.16 22.40
C LYS A 168 -28.94 -5.86 22.06
N VAL A 169 -29.63 -5.25 23.05
CA VAL A 169 -30.29 -3.96 22.88
C VAL A 169 -29.23 -2.88 22.70
N ILE A 170 -29.17 -2.29 21.53
CA ILE A 170 -28.33 -1.11 21.29
C ILE A 170 -29.12 0.10 21.79
N TYR A 171 -28.85 0.54 23.00
CA TYR A 171 -29.34 1.83 23.47
C TYR A 171 -28.58 2.93 22.69
N SER A 172 -29.26 3.53 21.72
CA SER A 172 -28.81 4.80 21.13
C SER A 172 -29.13 5.88 22.16
N THR A 173 -28.15 6.21 23.02
CA THR A 173 -28.27 7.41 23.88
C THR A 173 -28.11 8.64 23.01
N LYS A 174 -29.16 9.03 22.31
CA LYS A 174 -29.32 10.43 21.91
C LYS A 174 -29.73 11.17 23.21
N HIS A 175 -28.77 11.78 23.88
CA HIS A 175 -29.05 12.85 24.82
C HIS A 175 -29.72 13.99 24.03
N VAL A 176 -31.05 14.03 24.13
CA VAL A 176 -31.80 15.26 23.87
C VAL A 176 -31.51 16.15 25.08
N LYS A 177 -30.63 17.14 24.91
CA LYS A 177 -30.58 18.29 25.85
C LYS A 177 -31.80 19.12 25.54
N GLY A 178 -32.75 19.13 26.50
CA GLY A 178 -33.81 20.14 26.63
C GLY A 178 -33.22 21.49 27.00
#